data_956132b64171910fc97d57bcd94c9d37
#
_entry.id   956132b64171910fc97d57bcd94c9d37
#
_cell.length_a   1.000
_cell.length_b   1.000
_cell.length_c   1.000
_cell.angle_alpha   90.00
_cell.angle_beta   90.00
_cell.angle_gamma   90.00
#
_symmetry.space_group_name_H-M   'P 1'
#
loop_
_entity.id
_entity.type
_entity.pdbx_description
1 polymer ?
#
loop_
_entity_poly.entity_id
_entity_poly.type
_entity_poly.pdbx_seq_one_letter_code
_entity_poly.pdbx_strand_id
1 'polypeptide(L)'
;VGMALAVLATVFGPRVSPSGIVWIVGALVVGGSIGLYAAKVVKMTQMPELVALMHSLVGLAACLVGFASYVDTSIQLQGAEKAIHEVEIYVGILIGAVTFSGSLIAFGKLNGKIGGKPLLLPGRHWLNLTALLVVVWFGREFLHAHDVPSGMLPLVVMTVIALLFGIHMVMAIGGADMPVVVSMLNSYS
;
A
#
# COMPACT_ATOMS: atom_id res chain seq x y z
N VAL A 1 -22.43 7.09 1.69
CA VAL A 1 -23.12 6.52 2.86
C VAL A 1 -22.25 5.43 3.48
N GLY A 2 -21.74 4.42 2.73
CA GLY A 2 -20.95 3.31 3.28
C GLY A 2 -19.70 3.74 4.05
N MET A 3 -18.90 4.67 3.49
CA MET A 3 -17.69 5.18 4.16
C MET A 3 -18.02 5.90 5.48
N ALA A 4 -19.12 6.70 5.51
CA ALA A 4 -19.54 7.37 6.73
C ALA A 4 -19.96 6.36 7.82
N LEU A 5 -20.68 5.31 7.44
CA LEU A 5 -21.04 4.22 8.36
C LEU A 5 -19.81 3.46 8.88
N ALA A 6 -18.82 3.19 8.01
CA ALA A 6 -17.57 2.53 8.42
C ALA A 6 -16.78 3.40 9.42
N VAL A 7 -16.67 4.71 9.15
CA VAL A 7 -16.00 5.65 10.08
C VAL A 7 -16.73 5.71 11.42
N LEU A 8 -18.08 5.83 11.41
CA LEU A 8 -18.87 5.82 12.64
C LEU A 8 -18.71 4.52 13.41
N ALA A 9 -18.78 3.37 12.73
CA ALA A 9 -18.57 2.06 13.36
C ALA A 9 -17.17 1.92 13.96
N THR A 10 -16.15 2.49 13.32
CA THR A 10 -14.79 2.52 13.86
C THR A 10 -14.69 3.40 15.08
N VAL A 11 -15.18 4.66 15.02
CA VAL A 11 -15.10 5.63 16.12
C VAL A 11 -15.85 5.15 17.37
N PHE A 12 -17.01 4.54 17.18
CA PHE A 12 -17.80 3.98 18.29
C PHE A 12 -17.44 2.51 18.63
N GLY A 13 -16.47 1.95 17.95
CA GLY A 13 -16.01 0.58 18.20
C GLY A 13 -15.25 0.44 19.52
N PRO A 14 -15.29 -0.73 20.15
CA PRO A 14 -14.67 -0.97 21.46
C PRO A 14 -13.14 -0.92 21.44
N ARG A 15 -12.51 -0.89 20.27
CA ARG A 15 -11.06 -0.90 20.10
C ARG A 15 -10.43 0.49 20.02
N VAL A 16 -11.22 1.55 19.97
CA VAL A 16 -10.71 2.93 19.86
C VAL A 16 -10.66 3.57 21.25
N SER A 17 -9.46 3.96 21.66
CA SER A 17 -9.26 4.74 22.88
C SER A 17 -9.76 6.18 22.71
N PRO A 18 -10.15 6.86 23.81
CA PRO A 18 -10.56 8.29 23.73
C PRO A 18 -9.51 9.20 23.08
N SER A 19 -8.22 8.92 23.30
CA SER A 19 -7.12 9.62 22.64
C SER A 19 -7.04 9.32 21.14
N GLY A 20 -7.39 8.12 20.71
CA GLY A 20 -7.43 7.72 19.31
C GLY A 20 -8.48 8.48 18.50
N ILE A 21 -9.62 8.84 19.12
CA ILE A 21 -10.68 9.62 18.47
C ILE A 21 -10.17 10.98 17.98
N VAL A 22 -9.32 11.65 18.77
CA VAL A 22 -8.75 12.96 18.39
C VAL A 22 -7.91 12.85 17.11
N TRP A 23 -7.12 11.77 16.99
CA TRP A 23 -6.30 11.51 15.81
C TRP A 23 -7.16 11.17 14.59
N ILE A 24 -8.23 10.39 14.76
CA ILE A 24 -9.16 10.05 13.68
C ILE A 24 -9.86 11.32 13.18
N VAL A 25 -10.39 12.15 14.07
CA VAL A 25 -11.05 13.40 13.69
C VAL A 25 -10.06 14.36 13.02
N GLY A 26 -8.85 14.50 13.55
CA GLY A 26 -7.79 15.32 12.95
C GLY A 26 -7.45 14.85 11.52
N ALA A 27 -7.26 13.56 11.33
CA ALA A 27 -6.99 12.98 10.02
C ALA A 27 -8.16 13.18 9.03
N LEU A 28 -9.41 13.02 9.48
CA LEU A 28 -10.60 13.27 8.68
C LEU A 28 -10.73 14.74 8.25
N VAL A 29 -10.45 15.68 9.15
CA VAL A 29 -10.51 17.11 8.84
C VAL A 29 -9.44 17.49 7.82
N VAL A 30 -8.21 17.04 8.02
CA VAL A 30 -7.09 17.34 7.12
C VAL A 30 -7.30 16.65 5.77
N GLY A 31 -7.52 15.33 5.75
CA GLY A 31 -7.72 14.56 4.53
C GLY A 31 -8.98 14.98 3.77
N GLY A 32 -10.07 15.22 4.48
CA GLY A 32 -11.32 15.71 3.91
C GLY A 32 -11.18 17.08 3.27
N SER A 33 -10.48 18.01 3.92
CA SER A 33 -10.23 19.35 3.37
C SER A 33 -9.40 19.30 2.09
N ILE A 34 -8.32 18.51 2.08
CA ILE A 34 -7.48 18.30 0.90
C ILE A 34 -8.28 17.62 -0.22
N GLY A 35 -9.07 16.59 0.10
CA GLY A 35 -9.90 15.87 -0.87
C GLY A 35 -10.99 16.75 -1.49
N LEU A 36 -11.68 17.56 -0.69
CA LEU A 36 -12.67 18.51 -1.18
C LEU A 36 -12.05 19.60 -2.06
N TYR A 37 -10.87 20.11 -1.68
CA TYR A 37 -10.14 21.06 -2.52
C TYR A 37 -9.75 20.43 -3.86
N ALA A 38 -9.15 19.24 -3.84
CA ALA A 38 -8.78 18.51 -5.05
C ALA A 38 -9.99 18.25 -5.96
N ALA A 39 -11.10 17.81 -5.39
CA ALA A 39 -12.34 17.55 -6.15
C ALA A 39 -12.92 18.79 -6.85
N LYS A 40 -12.71 19.99 -6.29
CA LYS A 40 -13.17 21.27 -6.90
C LYS A 40 -12.25 21.78 -8.00
N VAL A 41 -10.95 21.50 -7.92
CA VAL A 41 -9.91 22.11 -8.80
C VAL A 41 -9.56 21.21 -9.97
N VAL A 42 -9.67 19.88 -9.80
CA VAL A 42 -9.24 18.91 -10.81
C VAL A 42 -10.17 18.94 -12.03
N LYS A 43 -9.56 19.04 -13.20
CA LYS A 43 -10.26 18.94 -14.49
C LYS A 43 -10.50 17.48 -14.87
N MET A 44 -11.51 17.21 -15.69
CA MET A 44 -11.84 15.85 -16.16
C MET A 44 -10.65 15.16 -16.85
N THR A 45 -9.82 15.91 -17.54
CA THR A 45 -8.61 15.40 -18.21
C THR A 45 -7.51 14.96 -17.23
N GLN A 46 -7.54 15.44 -16.00
CA GLN A 46 -6.56 15.14 -14.96
C GLN A 46 -7.05 14.03 -13.99
N MET A 47 -8.25 13.50 -14.22
CA MET A 47 -8.82 12.45 -13.37
C MET A 47 -7.92 11.21 -13.25
N PRO A 48 -7.30 10.67 -14.32
CA PRO A 48 -6.40 9.52 -14.19
C PRO A 48 -5.19 9.80 -13.30
N GLU A 49 -4.63 11.01 -13.37
CA GLU A 49 -3.52 11.44 -12.51
C GLU A 49 -3.94 11.48 -11.03
N LEU A 50 -5.10 12.10 -10.75
CA LEU A 50 -5.63 12.18 -9.40
C LEU A 50 -5.90 10.79 -8.81
N VAL A 51 -6.54 9.91 -9.60
CA VAL A 51 -6.82 8.54 -9.17
C VAL A 51 -5.52 7.79 -8.84
N ALA A 52 -4.49 7.92 -9.68
CA ALA A 52 -3.19 7.30 -9.41
C ALA A 52 -2.56 7.83 -8.12
N LEU A 53 -2.61 9.15 -7.88
CA LEU A 53 -2.11 9.75 -6.65
C LEU A 53 -2.87 9.28 -5.42
N MET A 54 -4.20 9.30 -5.47
CA MET A 54 -5.04 8.83 -4.35
C MET A 54 -4.80 7.35 -4.06
N HIS A 55 -4.63 6.54 -5.10
CA HIS A 55 -4.32 5.12 -4.95
C HIS A 55 -2.95 4.88 -4.32
N SER A 56 -1.96 5.71 -4.60
CA SER A 56 -0.67 5.65 -3.92
C SER A 56 -0.80 5.89 -2.41
N LEU A 57 -1.64 6.85 -2.00
CA LEU A 57 -1.89 7.13 -0.58
C LEU A 57 -2.61 5.96 0.12
N VAL A 58 -3.52 5.28 -0.57
CA VAL A 58 -4.17 4.06 -0.06
C VAL A 58 -3.15 2.94 0.14
N GLY A 59 -2.25 2.73 -0.83
CA GLY A 59 -1.15 1.76 -0.70
C GLY A 59 -0.22 2.08 0.47
N LEU A 60 0.12 3.36 0.66
CA LEU A 60 0.90 3.80 1.82
C LEU A 60 0.17 3.54 3.14
N ALA A 61 -1.13 3.84 3.19
CA ALA A 61 -1.95 3.58 4.37
C ALA A 61 -1.98 2.08 4.72
N ALA A 62 -2.13 1.20 3.73
CA ALA A 62 -2.09 -0.25 3.93
C ALA A 62 -0.76 -0.71 4.52
N CYS A 63 0.38 -0.18 4.02
CA CYS A 63 1.69 -0.45 4.61
C CYS A 63 1.77 -0.01 6.07
N LEU A 64 1.37 1.23 6.38
CA LEU A 64 1.46 1.79 7.73
C LEU A 64 0.55 1.03 8.71
N VAL A 65 -0.65 0.68 8.30
CA VAL A 65 -1.57 -0.15 9.10
C VAL A 65 -0.97 -1.53 9.36
N GLY A 66 -0.37 -2.16 8.34
CA GLY A 66 0.30 -3.45 8.51
C GLY A 66 1.45 -3.37 9.52
N PHE A 67 2.32 -2.38 9.43
CA PHE A 67 3.39 -2.16 10.41
C PHE A 67 2.85 -1.84 11.80
N ALA A 68 1.80 -1.01 11.92
CA ALA A 68 1.17 -0.69 13.18
C ALA A 68 0.57 -1.95 13.84
N SER A 69 -0.12 -2.79 13.05
CA SER A 69 -0.68 -4.06 13.52
C SER A 69 0.39 -5.06 13.97
N TYR A 70 1.56 -5.05 13.31
CA TYR A 70 2.67 -5.91 13.70
C TYR A 70 3.33 -5.50 15.02
N VAL A 71 3.45 -4.20 15.26
CA VAL A 71 4.04 -3.66 16.50
C VAL A 71 3.07 -3.68 17.67
N ASP A 72 1.77 -3.75 17.40
CA ASP A 72 0.74 -3.81 18.44
C ASP A 72 0.70 -5.18 19.12
N THR A 73 1.28 -5.26 20.31
CA THR A 73 1.30 -6.46 21.15
C THR A 73 0.09 -6.60 22.08
N SER A 74 -0.90 -5.70 21.98
CA SER A 74 -2.09 -5.71 22.82
C SER A 74 -3.01 -6.92 22.55
N ILE A 75 -2.97 -7.45 21.33
CA ILE A 75 -3.75 -8.61 20.90
C ILE A 75 -2.85 -9.85 20.95
N GLN A 76 -3.06 -10.70 21.96
CA GLN A 76 -2.33 -11.96 22.07
C GLN A 76 -3.10 -13.08 21.35
N LEU A 77 -2.75 -13.29 20.07
CA LEU A 77 -3.24 -14.42 19.30
C LEU A 77 -2.32 -15.63 19.48
N GLN A 78 -2.90 -16.84 19.43
CA GLN A 78 -2.15 -18.08 19.59
C GLN A 78 -2.51 -19.10 18.49
N GLY A 79 -1.56 -19.99 18.20
CA GLY A 79 -1.78 -21.07 17.23
C GLY A 79 -2.10 -20.59 15.82
N ALA A 80 -3.15 -21.15 15.22
CA ALA A 80 -3.52 -20.85 13.84
C ALA A 80 -3.96 -19.40 13.62
N GLU A 81 -4.63 -18.77 14.59
CA GLU A 81 -5.06 -17.37 14.50
C GLU A 81 -3.87 -16.42 14.41
N LYS A 82 -2.80 -16.67 15.17
CA LYS A 82 -1.56 -15.91 15.08
C LYS A 82 -0.95 -16.02 13.69
N ALA A 83 -0.82 -17.24 13.18
CA ALA A 83 -0.23 -17.48 11.85
C ALA A 83 -1.04 -16.80 10.72
N ILE A 84 -2.37 -16.87 10.79
CA ILE A 84 -3.26 -16.19 9.84
C ILE A 84 -3.03 -14.67 9.89
N HIS A 85 -3.04 -14.09 11.08
CA HIS A 85 -2.84 -12.66 11.28
C HIS A 85 -1.47 -12.18 10.77
N GLU A 86 -0.41 -12.93 11.02
CA GLU A 86 0.94 -12.63 10.51
C GLU A 86 1.00 -12.70 8.97
N VAL A 87 0.34 -13.69 8.36
CA VAL A 87 0.21 -13.77 6.90
C VAL A 87 -0.55 -12.57 6.33
N GLU A 88 -1.67 -12.18 6.96
CA GLU A 88 -2.45 -11.00 6.56
C GLU A 88 -1.61 -9.72 6.62
N ILE A 89 -0.84 -9.52 7.69
CA ILE A 89 0.10 -8.39 7.83
C ILE A 89 1.13 -8.40 6.72
N TYR A 90 1.78 -9.54 6.50
CA TYR A 90 2.85 -9.67 5.52
C TYR A 90 2.35 -9.39 4.10
N VAL A 91 1.25 -10.01 3.71
CA VAL A 91 0.63 -9.84 2.38
C VAL A 91 0.05 -8.43 2.24
N GLY A 92 -0.57 -7.89 3.28
CA GLY A 92 -1.10 -6.51 3.29
C GLY A 92 -0.02 -5.47 3.05
N ILE A 93 1.13 -5.58 3.73
CA ILE A 93 2.28 -4.69 3.52
C ILE A 93 2.87 -4.87 2.12
N LEU A 94 3.01 -6.11 1.65
CA LEU A 94 3.52 -6.41 0.31
C LEU A 94 2.67 -5.74 -0.78
N ILE A 95 1.35 -5.95 -0.74
CA ILE A 95 0.42 -5.33 -1.70
C ILE A 95 0.45 -3.81 -1.55
N GLY A 96 0.41 -3.29 -0.34
CA GLY A 96 0.45 -1.86 -0.07
C GLY A 96 1.71 -1.19 -0.62
N ALA A 97 2.89 -1.80 -0.44
CA ALA A 97 4.16 -1.27 -0.92
C ALA A 97 4.25 -1.26 -2.46
N VAL A 98 3.85 -2.35 -3.12
CA VAL A 98 3.79 -2.43 -4.59
C VAL A 98 2.80 -1.39 -5.13
N THR A 99 1.63 -1.28 -4.52
CA THR A 99 0.58 -0.32 -4.91
C THR A 99 1.06 1.12 -4.75
N PHE A 100 1.68 1.45 -3.61
CA PHE A 100 2.21 2.78 -3.34
C PHE A 100 3.24 3.20 -4.40
N SER A 101 4.29 2.41 -4.57
CA SER A 101 5.38 2.76 -5.47
C SER A 101 4.94 2.71 -6.95
N GLY A 102 4.17 1.72 -7.35
CA GLY A 102 3.64 1.60 -8.70
C GLY A 102 2.73 2.75 -9.08
N SER A 103 1.80 3.11 -8.20
CA SER A 103 0.88 4.23 -8.44
C SER A 103 1.57 5.60 -8.47
N LEU A 104 2.64 5.77 -7.67
CA LEU A 104 3.45 6.99 -7.71
C LEU A 104 4.18 7.15 -9.06
N ILE A 105 4.72 6.07 -9.61
CA ILE A 105 5.32 6.06 -10.95
C ILE A 105 4.26 6.31 -12.03
N ALA A 106 3.09 5.68 -11.92
CA ALA A 106 1.97 5.91 -12.84
C ALA A 106 1.55 7.39 -12.84
N PHE A 107 1.40 8.00 -11.67
CA PHE A 107 1.14 9.43 -11.53
C PHE A 107 2.22 10.27 -12.22
N GLY A 108 3.51 9.96 -12.00
CA GLY A 108 4.63 10.69 -12.63
C GLY A 108 4.63 10.59 -14.16
N LYS A 109 4.23 9.44 -14.71
CA LYS A 109 4.09 9.25 -16.17
C LYS A 109 2.89 9.99 -16.74
N LEU A 110 1.73 9.94 -16.08
CA LEU A 110 0.52 10.65 -16.49
C LEU A 110 0.71 12.16 -16.45
N ASN A 111 1.41 12.67 -15.45
CA ASN A 111 1.71 14.09 -15.28
C ASN A 111 2.87 14.58 -16.20
N GLY A 112 3.45 13.69 -17.01
CA GLY A 112 4.56 14.04 -17.90
C GLY A 112 5.91 14.31 -17.20
N LYS A 113 6.00 14.15 -15.87
CA LYS A 113 7.25 14.29 -15.12
C LYS A 113 8.22 13.14 -15.36
N ILE A 114 7.70 11.96 -15.66
CA ILE A 114 8.47 10.78 -16.05
C ILE A 114 8.16 10.49 -17.50
N GLY A 115 9.20 10.21 -18.29
CA GLY A 115 9.03 9.93 -19.73
C GLY A 115 8.10 8.73 -19.96
N GLY A 116 7.18 8.86 -20.92
CA GLY A 116 6.19 7.82 -21.25
C GLY A 116 6.76 6.58 -21.95
N LYS A 117 8.06 6.54 -22.27
CA LYS A 117 8.68 5.40 -22.92
C LYS A 117 8.82 4.23 -21.93
N PRO A 118 8.48 2.99 -22.33
CA PRO A 118 8.70 1.81 -21.50
C PRO A 118 10.19 1.59 -21.22
N LEU A 119 10.55 1.40 -19.95
CA LEU A 119 11.90 1.02 -19.55
C LEU A 119 11.92 -0.48 -19.32
N LEU A 120 12.43 -1.23 -20.30
CA LEU A 120 12.54 -2.68 -20.24
C LEU A 120 13.96 -3.07 -19.78
N LEU A 121 14.07 -3.61 -18.58
CA LEU A 121 15.34 -4.15 -18.10
C LEU A 121 15.65 -5.50 -18.77
N PRO A 122 16.91 -5.73 -19.17
CA PRO A 122 17.31 -7.05 -19.66
C PRO A 122 17.16 -8.08 -18.52
N GLY A 123 16.65 -9.26 -18.85
CA GLY A 123 16.44 -10.32 -17.85
C GLY A 123 15.30 -10.09 -16.85
N ARG A 124 14.34 -9.20 -17.17
CA ARG A 124 13.21 -8.83 -16.29
C ARG A 124 12.45 -10.03 -15.71
N HIS A 125 12.29 -11.09 -16.49
CA HIS A 125 11.58 -12.30 -16.03
C HIS A 125 12.34 -13.02 -14.91
N TRP A 126 13.66 -13.12 -15.04
CA TRP A 126 14.51 -13.69 -13.99
C TRP A 126 14.53 -12.80 -12.74
N LEU A 127 14.57 -11.48 -12.93
CA LEU A 127 14.51 -10.52 -11.83
C LEU A 127 13.19 -10.65 -11.07
N ASN A 128 12.06 -10.75 -11.78
CA ASN A 128 10.75 -10.93 -11.15
C ASN A 128 10.65 -12.26 -10.41
N LEU A 129 11.16 -13.35 -11.01
CA LEU A 129 11.18 -14.65 -10.36
C LEU A 129 12.04 -14.63 -9.10
N THR A 130 13.24 -14.03 -9.19
CA THR A 130 14.13 -13.90 -8.03
C THR A 130 13.48 -13.07 -6.92
N ALA A 131 12.87 -11.93 -7.26
CA ALA A 131 12.15 -11.10 -6.29
C ALA A 131 11.02 -11.88 -5.61
N LEU A 132 10.24 -12.65 -6.36
CA LEU A 132 9.19 -13.51 -5.81
C LEU A 132 9.75 -14.55 -4.84
N LEU A 133 10.81 -15.26 -5.23
CA LEU A 133 11.43 -16.28 -4.38
C LEU A 133 12.00 -15.68 -3.09
N VAL A 134 12.63 -14.51 -3.19
CA VAL A 134 13.17 -13.80 -2.03
C VAL A 134 12.04 -13.32 -1.10
N VAL A 135 10.94 -12.79 -1.64
CA VAL A 135 9.77 -12.40 -0.84
C VAL A 135 9.17 -13.61 -0.13
N VAL A 136 9.02 -14.75 -0.80
CA VAL A 136 8.55 -16.00 -0.16
C VAL A 136 9.51 -16.47 0.94
N TRP A 137 10.81 -16.39 0.71
CA TRP A 137 11.82 -16.73 1.71
C TRP A 137 11.68 -15.85 2.96
N PHE A 138 11.65 -14.52 2.79
CA PHE A 138 11.49 -13.60 3.93
C PHE A 138 10.12 -13.75 4.62
N GLY A 139 9.08 -14.14 3.88
CA GLY A 139 7.78 -14.48 4.46
C GLY A 139 7.88 -15.69 5.40
N ARG A 140 8.63 -16.71 5.01
CA ARG A 140 8.91 -17.86 5.89
C ARG A 140 9.68 -17.44 7.14
N GLU A 141 10.76 -16.67 7.00
CA GLU A 141 11.54 -16.17 8.13
C GLU A 141 10.69 -15.31 9.08
N PHE A 142 9.81 -14.48 8.52
CA PHE A 142 8.86 -13.66 9.28
C PHE A 142 7.90 -14.51 10.13
N LEU A 143 7.31 -15.57 9.55
CA LEU A 143 6.39 -16.47 10.25
C LEU A 143 7.08 -17.33 11.33
N HIS A 144 8.39 -17.51 11.26
CA HIS A 144 9.18 -18.21 12.27
C HIS A 144 9.78 -17.27 13.33
N ALA A 145 9.56 -15.98 13.22
CA ALA A 145 10.02 -15.01 14.20
C ALA A 145 9.30 -15.20 15.55
N HIS A 146 10.08 -15.24 16.63
CA HIS A 146 9.53 -15.45 17.97
C HIS A 146 9.12 -14.15 18.65
N ASP A 147 9.69 -13.02 18.23
CA ASP A 147 9.49 -11.71 18.81
C ASP A 147 9.42 -10.62 17.74
N VAL A 148 8.87 -9.45 18.09
CA VAL A 148 8.73 -8.32 17.18
C VAL A 148 10.06 -7.86 16.57
N PRO A 149 11.17 -7.73 17.32
CA PRO A 149 12.45 -7.34 16.74
C PRO A 149 12.98 -8.30 15.67
N SER A 150 12.83 -9.62 15.87
CA SER A 150 13.33 -10.61 14.91
C SER A 150 12.54 -10.66 13.61
N GLY A 151 11.23 -10.40 13.65
CA GLY A 151 10.41 -10.34 12.45
C GLY A 151 10.42 -8.99 11.73
N MET A 152 10.89 -7.93 12.40
CA MET A 152 10.94 -6.59 11.80
C MET A 152 11.91 -6.54 10.61
N LEU A 153 13.06 -7.20 10.70
CA LEU A 153 14.06 -7.19 9.62
C LEU A 153 13.53 -7.87 8.35
N PRO A 154 12.98 -9.10 8.37
CA PRO A 154 12.34 -9.70 7.19
C PRO A 154 11.24 -8.82 6.60
N LEU A 155 10.43 -8.20 7.46
CA LEU A 155 9.31 -7.35 7.04
C LEU A 155 9.79 -6.09 6.31
N VAL A 156 10.82 -5.41 6.84
CA VAL A 156 11.41 -4.21 6.21
C VAL A 156 12.10 -4.57 4.90
N VAL A 157 12.87 -5.65 4.85
CA VAL A 157 13.54 -6.10 3.62
C VAL A 157 12.51 -6.43 2.54
N MET A 158 11.46 -7.18 2.88
CA MET A 158 10.36 -7.46 1.96
C MET A 158 9.72 -6.16 1.45
N THR A 159 9.45 -5.19 2.33
CA THR A 159 8.86 -3.91 1.96
C THR A 159 9.72 -3.15 0.96
N VAL A 160 11.05 -3.11 1.16
CA VAL A 160 11.97 -2.48 0.20
C VAL A 160 11.94 -3.19 -1.15
N ILE A 161 11.97 -4.53 -1.16
CA ILE A 161 11.85 -5.32 -2.40
C ILE A 161 10.52 -5.03 -3.10
N ALA A 162 9.42 -4.98 -2.36
CA ALA A 162 8.09 -4.67 -2.88
C ALA A 162 8.02 -3.27 -3.51
N LEU A 163 8.61 -2.26 -2.88
CA LEU A 163 8.70 -0.90 -3.42
C LEU A 163 9.48 -0.88 -4.75
N LEU A 164 10.64 -1.53 -4.78
CA LEU A 164 11.46 -1.62 -6.01
C LEU A 164 10.75 -2.39 -7.10
N PHE A 165 10.04 -3.45 -6.75
CA PHE A 165 9.25 -4.26 -7.67
C PHE A 165 8.10 -3.45 -8.29
N GLY A 166 7.37 -2.67 -7.49
CA GLY A 166 6.30 -1.79 -7.98
C GLY A 166 6.83 -0.74 -8.96
N ILE A 167 7.98 -0.11 -8.67
CA ILE A 167 8.66 0.81 -9.58
C ILE A 167 9.02 0.11 -10.89
N HIS A 168 9.70 -1.04 -10.79
CA HIS A 168 10.15 -1.81 -11.94
C HIS A 168 9.00 -2.21 -12.88
N MET A 169 7.93 -2.74 -12.31
CA MET A 169 6.76 -3.20 -13.08
C MET A 169 6.11 -2.06 -13.85
N VAL A 170 5.85 -0.93 -13.20
CA VAL A 170 5.15 0.20 -13.82
C VAL A 170 6.07 1.00 -14.75
N MET A 171 7.38 1.03 -14.51
CA MET A 171 8.34 1.61 -15.44
C MET A 171 8.39 0.87 -16.79
N ALA A 172 8.14 -0.43 -16.79
CA ALA A 172 8.10 -1.25 -18.00
C ALA A 172 6.87 -1.00 -18.90
N ILE A 173 5.86 -0.26 -18.42
CA ILE A 173 4.60 0.00 -19.12
C ILE A 173 4.66 1.38 -19.78
N GLY A 174 4.11 1.52 -20.99
CA GLY A 174 4.04 2.79 -21.72
C GLY A 174 3.07 3.79 -21.07
N GLY A 175 3.34 5.09 -21.21
CA GLY A 175 2.48 6.14 -20.66
C GLY A 175 1.05 6.13 -21.23
N ALA A 176 0.88 5.71 -22.46
CA ALA A 176 -0.44 5.60 -23.11
C ALA A 176 -1.34 4.53 -22.44
N ASP A 177 -0.74 3.46 -21.90
CA ASP A 177 -1.44 2.36 -21.26
C ASP A 177 -1.68 2.57 -19.76
N MET A 178 -1.20 3.68 -19.19
CA MET A 178 -1.30 3.98 -17.76
C MET A 178 -2.72 4.02 -17.21
N PRO A 179 -3.74 4.56 -17.90
CA PRO A 179 -5.11 4.55 -17.39
C PRO A 179 -5.64 3.13 -17.15
N VAL A 180 -5.28 2.18 -18.01
CA VAL A 180 -5.64 0.76 -17.87
C VAL A 180 -4.91 0.15 -16.67
N VAL A 181 -3.62 0.47 -16.50
CA VAL A 181 -2.81 -0.02 -15.37
C VAL A 181 -3.34 0.48 -14.03
N VAL A 182 -3.71 1.76 -13.96
CA VAL A 182 -4.31 2.33 -12.74
C VAL A 182 -5.62 1.62 -12.39
N SER A 183 -6.46 1.35 -13.41
CA SER A 183 -7.70 0.58 -13.21
C SER A 183 -7.41 -0.85 -12.71
N MET A 184 -6.39 -1.50 -13.26
CA MET A 184 -5.98 -2.85 -12.86
C MET A 184 -5.42 -2.86 -11.43
N LEU A 185 -4.55 -1.93 -11.07
CA LEU A 185 -4.02 -1.80 -9.70
C LEU A 185 -5.15 -1.56 -8.69
N ASN A 186 -6.14 -0.75 -9.05
CA ASN A 186 -7.31 -0.49 -8.20
C ASN A 186 -8.20 -1.72 -8.01
N SER A 187 -8.15 -2.70 -8.91
CA SER A 187 -8.92 -3.94 -8.76
C SER A 187 -8.26 -4.97 -7.84
N TYR A 188 -6.96 -4.84 -7.57
CA TYR A 188 -6.19 -5.75 -6.71
C TYR A 188 -6.01 -5.23 -5.28
N SER A 189 -6.29 -3.99 -5.01
CA SER A 189 -6.23 -3.35 -3.69
C SER A 189 -7.64 -3.14 -3.13
#